data_c5838d9f3813544aff83e00378a1f6f0
#
_entry.id   c5838d9f3813544aff83e00378a1f6f0
#
_cell.length_a   1.000
_cell.length_b   1.000
_cell.length_c   1.000
_cell.angle_alpha   90.00
_cell.angle_beta   90.00
_cell.angle_gamma   90.00
#
_symmetry.space_group_name_H-M   'P 1'
#
loop_
_entity.id
_entity.type
_entity.pdbx_description
1 polymer ?
#
loop_
_entity_poly.entity_id
_entity_poly.type
_entity_poly.pdbx_seq_one_letter_code
_entity_poly.pdbx_strand_id
1 'polypeptide(L)'
;MYLSIAIKLLVGMLGVIFFLRISGKTQMAQLTPLDSVNSFVLGALVGGVIYNPDTPVWYLVFAFAVWTAANVSLRYLMRFHRIRRAIKGDSVMLVRDRRLVMREFRRNGLEMEQFRTMLRENGIFSMFDVDDVRFETNGRITISRRNEPPESYLLVNGGKVMEDALKRSGKGKRPEGYVQPPKEELAKLRR
;
A
#
# COMPACT_ATOMS: atom_id res chain seq x y z
N MET A 1 15.26 -11.09 37.83
CA MET A 1 15.39 -11.57 36.43
C MET A 1 14.02 -11.75 35.74
N TYR A 2 13.16 -12.69 36.17
CA TYR A 2 11.87 -12.94 35.51
C TYR A 2 10.91 -11.75 35.48
N LEU A 3 10.80 -11.00 36.58
CA LEU A 3 9.98 -9.79 36.66
C LEU A 3 10.43 -8.72 35.64
N SER A 4 11.74 -8.53 35.48
CA SER A 4 12.29 -7.60 34.49
C SER A 4 11.91 -8.00 33.06
N ILE A 5 11.99 -9.29 32.73
CA ILE A 5 11.57 -9.82 31.43
C ILE A 5 10.07 -9.59 31.22
N ALA A 6 9.24 -9.86 32.22
CA ALA A 6 7.79 -9.66 32.12
C ALA A 6 7.44 -8.18 31.89
N ILE A 7 8.10 -7.26 32.60
CA ILE A 7 7.89 -5.81 32.39
C ILE A 7 8.33 -5.40 30.97
N LYS A 8 9.48 -5.88 30.49
CA LYS A 8 9.97 -5.58 29.14
C LYS A 8 9.02 -6.09 28.05
N LEU A 9 8.46 -7.30 28.25
CA LEU A 9 7.46 -7.86 27.33
C LEU A 9 6.18 -7.03 27.32
N LEU A 10 5.66 -6.63 28.47
CA LEU A 10 4.46 -5.79 28.55
C LEU A 10 4.67 -4.43 27.90
N VAL A 11 5.79 -3.78 28.19
CA VAL A 11 6.13 -2.48 27.55
C VAL A 11 6.34 -2.64 26.06
N GLY A 12 7.00 -3.72 25.62
CA GLY A 12 7.15 -4.07 24.21
C GLY A 12 5.82 -4.25 23.50
N MET A 13 4.90 -5.02 24.09
CA MET A 13 3.56 -5.23 23.57
C MET A 13 2.78 -3.91 23.44
N LEU A 14 2.77 -3.10 24.49
CA LEU A 14 2.11 -1.78 24.48
C LEU A 14 2.74 -0.86 23.42
N GLY A 15 4.08 -0.86 23.29
CA GLY A 15 4.79 -0.10 22.28
C GLY A 15 4.41 -0.50 20.85
N VAL A 16 4.31 -1.80 20.57
CA VAL A 16 3.87 -2.31 19.26
C VAL A 16 2.42 -1.89 18.98
N ILE A 17 1.51 -2.06 19.94
CA ILE A 17 0.10 -1.65 19.80
C ILE A 17 0.00 -0.15 19.51
N PHE A 18 0.75 0.66 20.26
CA PHE A 18 0.78 2.11 20.08
C PHE A 18 1.32 2.50 18.69
N PHE A 19 2.42 1.88 18.26
CA PHE A 19 2.97 2.06 16.92
C PHE A 19 1.95 1.72 15.83
N LEU A 20 1.28 0.56 15.92
CA LEU A 20 0.27 0.14 14.95
C LEU A 20 -0.92 1.12 14.91
N ARG A 21 -1.34 1.65 16.05
CA ARG A 21 -2.41 2.64 16.12
C ARG A 21 -2.05 3.95 15.43
N ILE A 22 -0.82 4.45 15.61
CA ILE A 22 -0.31 5.64 14.92
C ILE A 22 -0.10 5.37 13.44
N SER A 23 0.34 4.16 13.09
CA SER A 23 0.58 3.75 11.71
C SER A 23 -0.69 3.69 10.83
N GLY A 24 -1.88 3.65 11.45
CA GLY A 24 -3.17 3.80 10.77
C GLY A 24 -3.72 2.50 10.18
N LYS A 25 -5.03 2.53 9.85
CA LYS A 25 -5.80 1.35 9.41
C LYS A 25 -5.40 0.75 8.06
N THR A 26 -4.62 1.46 7.27
CA THR A 26 -4.18 1.00 5.94
C THR A 26 -3.26 -0.21 5.99
N GLN A 27 -2.55 -0.42 7.12
CA GLN A 27 -1.68 -1.59 7.31
C GLN A 27 -2.46 -2.90 7.53
N MET A 28 -3.72 -2.83 7.98
CA MET A 28 -4.50 -4.04 8.27
C MET A 28 -5.18 -4.61 7.02
N ALA A 29 -5.44 -3.79 5.99
CA ALA A 29 -6.18 -4.21 4.81
C ALA A 29 -5.28 -4.80 3.71
N GLN A 30 -4.04 -4.29 3.57
CA GLN A 30 -3.09 -4.74 2.55
C GLN A 30 -1.67 -4.54 3.06
N LEU A 31 -1.00 -5.64 3.42
CA LEU A 31 0.41 -5.61 3.83
C LEU A 31 1.27 -5.15 2.65
N THR A 32 2.03 -4.09 2.87
CA THR A 32 3.07 -3.64 1.92
C THR A 32 4.44 -4.18 2.36
N PRO A 33 5.43 -4.25 1.45
CA PRO A 33 6.80 -4.60 1.84
C PRO A 33 7.35 -3.75 2.99
N LEU A 34 6.99 -2.47 3.05
CA LEU A 34 7.37 -1.57 4.13
C LEU A 34 6.78 -1.98 5.48
N ASP A 35 5.55 -2.51 5.49
CA ASP A 35 4.90 -3.00 6.72
C ASP A 35 5.60 -4.25 7.25
N SER A 36 6.07 -5.13 6.35
CA SER A 36 6.87 -6.29 6.72
C SER A 36 8.20 -5.87 7.36
N VAL A 37 8.91 -4.91 6.76
CA VAL A 37 10.14 -4.34 7.33
C VAL A 37 9.86 -3.76 8.72
N ASN A 38 8.77 -3.01 8.90
CA ASN A 38 8.39 -2.48 10.22
C ASN A 38 8.18 -3.59 11.24
N SER A 39 7.50 -4.67 10.87
CA SER A 39 7.24 -5.79 11.77
C SER A 39 8.54 -6.48 12.21
N PHE A 40 9.47 -6.68 11.29
CA PHE A 40 10.80 -7.25 11.61
C PHE A 40 11.60 -6.34 12.55
N VAL A 41 11.66 -5.04 12.28
CA VAL A 41 12.38 -4.09 13.11
C VAL A 41 11.78 -4.01 14.50
N LEU A 42 10.45 -3.95 14.63
CA LEU A 42 9.77 -3.93 15.92
C LEU A 42 10.06 -5.21 16.71
N GLY A 43 10.01 -6.37 16.09
CA GLY A 43 10.36 -7.63 16.72
C GLY A 43 11.82 -7.67 17.19
N ALA A 44 12.75 -7.17 16.37
CA ALA A 44 14.16 -7.08 16.72
C ALA A 44 14.43 -6.12 17.88
N LEU A 45 13.77 -4.95 17.91
CA LEU A 45 13.88 -3.98 19.01
C LEU A 45 13.43 -4.59 20.35
N VAL A 46 12.26 -5.25 20.34
CA VAL A 46 11.73 -5.91 21.54
C VAL A 46 12.64 -7.06 21.97
N GLY A 47 13.04 -7.93 21.03
CA GLY A 47 13.90 -9.08 21.31
C GLY A 47 15.25 -8.66 21.84
N GLY A 48 15.91 -7.67 21.25
CA GLY A 48 17.23 -7.18 21.68
C GLY A 48 17.25 -6.66 23.11
N VAL A 49 16.17 -6.01 23.58
CA VAL A 49 16.10 -5.51 24.95
C VAL A 49 15.70 -6.60 25.96
N ILE A 50 14.86 -7.56 25.55
CA ILE A 50 14.41 -8.64 26.43
C ILE A 50 15.58 -9.54 26.83
N TYR A 51 16.39 -9.96 25.84
CA TYR A 51 17.50 -10.89 26.08
C TYR A 51 18.74 -10.25 26.74
N ASN A 52 18.80 -8.93 26.84
CA ASN A 52 19.88 -8.25 27.53
C ASN A 52 19.44 -7.78 28.91
N PRO A 53 19.85 -8.45 30.01
CA PRO A 53 19.42 -8.12 31.37
C PRO A 53 19.89 -6.73 31.81
N ASP A 54 21.00 -6.24 31.31
CA ASP A 54 21.60 -4.96 31.69
C ASP A 54 20.95 -3.76 31.01
N THR A 55 20.18 -4.00 29.96
CA THR A 55 19.49 -2.94 29.24
C THR A 55 18.21 -2.54 30.00
N PRO A 56 18.09 -1.30 30.47
CA PRO A 56 16.89 -0.84 31.18
C PRO A 56 15.71 -0.65 30.20
N VAL A 57 14.49 -0.79 30.74
CA VAL A 57 13.23 -0.73 29.95
C VAL A 57 13.07 0.57 29.17
N TRP A 58 13.58 1.69 29.68
CA TRP A 58 13.46 2.99 29.01
C TRP A 58 14.17 3.05 27.65
N TYR A 59 15.20 2.23 27.42
CA TYR A 59 15.80 2.08 26.07
C TYR A 59 14.79 1.59 25.04
N LEU A 60 13.93 0.66 25.45
CA LEU A 60 12.87 0.15 24.58
C LEU A 60 11.86 1.25 24.23
N VAL A 61 11.45 2.04 25.23
CA VAL A 61 10.54 3.18 25.03
C VAL A 61 11.17 4.22 24.09
N PHE A 62 12.44 4.54 24.32
CA PHE A 62 13.18 5.47 23.45
C PHE A 62 13.29 4.93 22.01
N ALA A 63 13.65 3.66 21.83
CA ALA A 63 13.74 3.04 20.52
C ALA A 63 12.41 3.05 19.77
N PHE A 64 11.30 2.76 20.47
CA PHE A 64 9.95 2.89 19.89
C PHE A 64 9.62 4.33 19.49
N ALA A 65 9.96 5.31 20.33
CA ALA A 65 9.72 6.72 20.04
C ALA A 65 10.46 7.17 18.78
N VAL A 66 11.75 6.84 18.68
CA VAL A 66 12.59 7.15 17.51
C VAL A 66 12.06 6.46 16.26
N TRP A 67 11.74 5.16 16.34
CA TRP A 67 11.22 4.40 15.21
C TRP A 67 9.85 4.93 14.75
N THR A 68 8.97 5.26 15.70
CA THR A 68 7.67 5.86 15.39
C THR A 68 7.84 7.22 14.72
N ALA A 69 8.71 8.07 15.24
CA ALA A 69 9.01 9.38 14.66
C ALA A 69 9.55 9.25 13.24
N ALA A 70 10.47 8.31 12.99
CA ALA A 70 11.02 8.02 11.66
C ALA A 70 9.92 7.59 10.69
N ASN A 71 9.02 6.69 11.11
CA ASN A 71 7.91 6.23 10.27
C ASN A 71 6.89 7.33 9.97
N VAL A 72 6.55 8.17 10.97
CA VAL A 72 5.66 9.33 10.78
C VAL A 72 6.30 10.32 9.81
N SER A 73 7.59 10.62 9.97
CA SER A 73 8.36 11.49 9.07
C SER A 73 8.39 10.94 7.65
N LEU A 74 8.66 9.65 7.48
CA LEU A 74 8.64 8.98 6.18
C LEU A 74 7.26 9.08 5.53
N ARG A 75 6.19 8.88 6.30
CA ARG A 75 4.81 9.02 5.82
C ARG A 75 4.50 10.45 5.38
N TYR A 76 4.99 11.44 6.11
CA TYR A 76 4.85 12.83 5.71
C TYR A 76 5.62 13.13 4.40
N LEU A 77 6.83 12.62 4.26
CA LEU A 77 7.63 12.72 3.04
C LEU A 77 6.95 12.03 1.84
N MET A 78 6.25 10.90 2.06
CA MET A 78 5.49 10.19 1.01
C MET A 78 4.27 10.98 0.48
N ARG A 79 3.91 12.14 1.05
CA ARG A 79 2.95 13.08 0.43
C ARG A 79 3.49 13.64 -0.90
N PHE A 80 4.80 13.74 -1.04
CA PHE A 80 5.43 14.14 -2.28
C PHE A 80 5.42 12.98 -3.28
N HIS A 81 4.84 13.19 -4.45
CA HIS A 81 4.64 12.15 -5.47
C HIS A 81 5.95 11.44 -5.87
N ARG A 82 7.06 12.17 -5.99
CA ARG A 82 8.37 11.62 -6.35
C ARG A 82 8.89 10.63 -5.31
N ILE A 83 8.79 10.97 -4.04
CA ILE A 83 9.24 10.12 -2.92
C ILE A 83 8.34 8.90 -2.80
N ARG A 84 7.03 9.08 -2.91
CA ARG A 84 6.07 7.97 -2.88
C ARG A 84 6.34 6.97 -4.00
N ARG A 85 6.61 7.45 -5.22
CA ARG A 85 6.94 6.61 -6.37
C ARG A 85 8.25 5.85 -6.17
N ALA A 86 9.28 6.49 -5.59
CA ALA A 86 10.56 5.85 -5.32
C ALA A 86 10.45 4.73 -4.26
N ILE A 87 9.59 4.90 -3.25
CA ILE A 87 9.47 3.95 -2.13
C ILE A 87 8.44 2.85 -2.43
N LYS A 88 7.25 3.22 -2.93
CA LYS A 88 6.14 2.26 -3.15
C LYS A 88 6.10 1.71 -4.57
N GLY A 89 6.81 2.33 -5.52
CA GLY A 89 6.66 2.05 -6.95
C GLY A 89 5.36 2.62 -7.51
N ASP A 90 5.13 2.38 -8.78
CA ASP A 90 3.87 2.65 -9.49
C ASP A 90 3.22 1.33 -9.90
N SER A 91 1.90 1.32 -9.99
CA SER A 91 1.20 0.23 -10.65
C SER A 91 1.47 0.26 -12.16
N VAL A 92 1.70 -0.91 -12.76
CA VAL A 92 2.05 -1.05 -14.17
C VAL A 92 1.05 -1.95 -14.90
N MET A 93 0.86 -1.73 -16.20
CA MET A 93 0.00 -2.56 -17.02
C MET A 93 0.79 -3.75 -17.56
N LEU A 94 0.42 -4.97 -17.15
CA LEU A 94 0.99 -6.21 -17.67
C LEU A 94 0.30 -6.67 -18.97
N VAL A 95 -1.01 -6.44 -19.06
CA VAL A 95 -1.80 -6.63 -20.25
C VAL A 95 -2.52 -5.33 -20.54
N ARG A 96 -2.50 -4.90 -21.79
CA ARG A 96 -3.21 -3.73 -22.29
C ARG A 96 -3.88 -4.09 -23.63
N ASP A 97 -5.18 -3.85 -23.71
CA ASP A 97 -5.97 -4.17 -24.91
C ASP A 97 -5.70 -5.62 -25.40
N ARG A 98 -5.71 -6.59 -24.47
CA ARG A 98 -5.45 -8.02 -24.72
C ARG A 98 -4.02 -8.36 -25.18
N ARG A 99 -3.08 -7.43 -25.08
CA ARG A 99 -1.68 -7.64 -25.47
C ARG A 99 -0.77 -7.60 -24.23
N LEU A 100 0.10 -8.59 -24.13
CA LEU A 100 1.12 -8.64 -23.08
C LEU A 100 2.16 -7.54 -23.28
N VAL A 101 2.42 -6.78 -22.22
CA VAL A 101 3.45 -5.74 -22.20
C VAL A 101 4.74 -6.34 -21.64
N MET A 102 5.47 -7.14 -22.44
CA MET A 102 6.64 -7.91 -22.01
C MET A 102 7.74 -7.08 -21.36
N ARG A 103 7.82 -5.78 -21.69
CA ARG A 103 8.76 -4.85 -21.04
C ARG A 103 8.49 -4.74 -19.55
N GLU A 104 7.22 -4.68 -19.13
CA GLU A 104 6.85 -4.53 -17.72
C GLU A 104 7.06 -5.83 -16.94
N PHE A 105 6.92 -7.00 -17.55
CA PHE A 105 7.31 -8.27 -16.96
C PHE A 105 8.80 -8.30 -16.61
N ARG A 106 9.66 -7.94 -17.56
CA ARG A 106 11.12 -7.91 -17.33
C ARG A 106 11.52 -6.88 -16.28
N ARG A 107 10.92 -5.68 -16.34
CA ARG A 107 11.23 -4.58 -15.43
C ARG A 107 10.88 -4.89 -13.98
N ASN A 108 9.80 -5.64 -13.76
CA ASN A 108 9.33 -6.01 -12.43
C ASN A 108 9.80 -7.40 -11.99
N GLY A 109 10.62 -8.10 -12.79
CA GLY A 109 11.11 -9.43 -12.48
C GLY A 109 9.99 -10.47 -12.36
N LEU A 110 8.85 -10.25 -13.04
CA LEU A 110 7.70 -11.13 -12.99
C LEU A 110 7.81 -12.22 -14.05
N GLU A 111 7.82 -13.47 -13.62
CA GLU A 111 7.83 -14.62 -14.52
C GLU A 111 6.43 -14.93 -15.03
N MET A 112 6.35 -15.50 -16.24
CA MET A 112 5.07 -15.85 -16.87
C MET A 112 4.29 -16.90 -16.04
N GLU A 113 4.99 -17.83 -15.40
CA GLU A 113 4.35 -18.81 -14.51
C GLU A 113 3.71 -18.17 -13.27
N GLN A 114 4.38 -17.21 -12.66
CA GLN A 114 3.82 -16.44 -11.55
C GLN A 114 2.58 -15.67 -12.01
N PHE A 115 2.67 -15.02 -13.17
CA PHE A 115 1.52 -14.31 -13.75
C PHE A 115 0.32 -15.21 -13.99
N ARG A 116 0.54 -16.41 -14.55
CA ARG A 116 -0.52 -17.41 -14.74
C ARG A 116 -1.14 -17.87 -13.42
N THR A 117 -0.32 -18.03 -12.38
CA THR A 117 -0.81 -18.37 -11.04
C THR A 117 -1.69 -17.27 -10.49
N MET A 118 -1.26 -16.00 -10.58
CA MET A 118 -2.06 -14.85 -10.15
C MET A 118 -3.40 -14.75 -10.90
N LEU A 119 -3.43 -15.05 -12.20
CA LEU A 119 -4.67 -15.10 -12.97
C LEU A 119 -5.63 -16.17 -12.42
N ARG A 120 -5.12 -17.39 -12.16
CA ARG A 120 -5.91 -18.49 -11.60
C ARG A 120 -6.45 -18.19 -10.21
N GLU A 121 -5.66 -17.55 -9.35
CA GLU A 121 -6.09 -17.07 -8.02
C GLU A 121 -7.26 -16.08 -8.11
N ASN A 122 -7.37 -15.34 -9.22
CA ASN A 122 -8.49 -14.44 -9.52
C ASN A 122 -9.60 -15.09 -10.36
N GLY A 123 -9.58 -16.43 -10.53
CA GLY A 123 -10.59 -17.18 -11.26
C GLY A 123 -10.51 -17.01 -12.78
N ILE A 124 -9.36 -16.59 -13.32
CA ILE A 124 -9.11 -16.47 -14.74
C ILE A 124 -8.27 -17.65 -15.22
N PHE A 125 -8.84 -18.47 -16.08
CA PHE A 125 -8.19 -19.63 -16.67
C PHE A 125 -7.81 -19.44 -18.14
N SER A 126 -8.38 -18.44 -18.80
CA SER A 126 -8.12 -18.11 -20.19
C SER A 126 -7.77 -16.64 -20.36
N MET A 127 -6.72 -16.36 -21.12
CA MET A 127 -6.35 -14.99 -21.53
C MET A 127 -7.38 -14.34 -22.46
N PHE A 128 -8.25 -15.13 -23.08
CA PHE A 128 -9.32 -14.59 -23.93
C PHE A 128 -10.40 -13.86 -23.14
N ASP A 129 -10.49 -14.11 -21.82
CA ASP A 129 -11.46 -13.49 -20.92
C ASP A 129 -10.96 -12.16 -20.34
N VAL A 130 -9.73 -11.75 -20.70
CA VAL A 130 -9.04 -10.60 -20.11
C VAL A 130 -8.84 -9.51 -21.14
N ASP A 131 -9.24 -8.29 -20.84
CA ASP A 131 -8.92 -7.10 -21.62
C ASP A 131 -7.64 -6.43 -21.10
N ASP A 132 -7.61 -6.11 -19.79
CA ASP A 132 -6.49 -5.44 -19.17
C ASP A 132 -6.09 -6.14 -17.86
N VAL A 133 -4.79 -6.14 -17.56
CA VAL A 133 -4.27 -6.56 -16.25
C VAL A 133 -3.28 -5.52 -15.74
N ARG A 134 -3.54 -5.03 -14.53
CA ARG A 134 -2.67 -4.12 -13.82
C ARG A 134 -1.95 -4.84 -12.69
N PHE A 135 -0.64 -4.68 -12.59
CA PHE A 135 0.17 -5.13 -11.48
C PHE A 135 0.27 -4.01 -10.45
N GLU A 136 -0.27 -4.25 -9.28
CA GLU A 136 -0.34 -3.26 -8.21
C GLU A 136 0.95 -3.21 -7.37
N THR A 137 1.16 -2.11 -6.66
CA THR A 137 2.34 -1.90 -5.82
C THR A 137 2.46 -2.86 -4.63
N ASN A 138 1.38 -3.58 -4.30
CA ASN A 138 1.37 -4.62 -3.27
C ASN A 138 1.67 -6.03 -3.79
N GLY A 139 2.05 -6.15 -5.08
CA GLY A 139 2.35 -7.42 -5.72
C GLY A 139 1.13 -8.23 -6.17
N ARG A 140 -0.08 -7.66 -6.09
CA ARG A 140 -1.31 -8.28 -6.61
C ARG A 140 -1.62 -7.80 -8.02
N ILE A 141 -2.55 -8.47 -8.67
CA ILE A 141 -3.08 -8.03 -9.96
C ILE A 141 -4.53 -7.58 -9.83
N THR A 142 -4.89 -6.55 -10.61
CA THR A 142 -6.27 -6.13 -10.86
C THR A 142 -6.59 -6.44 -12.31
N ILE A 143 -7.72 -7.08 -12.56
CA ILE A 143 -8.09 -7.62 -13.87
C ILE A 143 -9.37 -6.94 -14.35
N SER A 144 -9.34 -6.42 -15.58
CA SER A 144 -10.53 -6.04 -16.32
C SER A 144 -10.94 -7.18 -17.23
N ARG A 145 -12.11 -7.75 -16.96
CA ARG A 145 -12.63 -8.89 -17.75
C ARG A 145 -13.38 -8.40 -18.96
N ARG A 146 -13.32 -9.22 -20.01
CA ARG A 146 -14.12 -9.02 -21.21
C ARG A 146 -15.61 -9.10 -20.84
N ASN A 147 -16.42 -8.21 -21.38
CA ASN A 147 -17.87 -8.13 -21.15
C ASN A 147 -18.31 -7.71 -19.74
N GLU A 148 -17.39 -7.34 -18.84
CA GLU A 148 -17.72 -6.64 -17.60
C GLU A 148 -17.72 -5.13 -17.86
N PRO A 149 -18.57 -4.36 -17.13
CA PRO A 149 -18.51 -2.90 -17.23
C PRO A 149 -17.08 -2.44 -16.92
N PRO A 150 -16.55 -1.42 -17.65
CA PRO A 150 -15.19 -0.96 -17.46
C PRO A 150 -14.93 -0.63 -16.00
N GLU A 151 -13.72 -0.97 -15.52
CA GLU A 151 -13.26 -0.67 -14.16
C GLU A 151 -13.67 0.74 -13.72
N SER A 152 -13.94 0.88 -12.44
CA SER A 152 -14.17 2.20 -11.85
C SER A 152 -12.95 3.09 -12.08
N TYR A 153 -13.07 4.04 -12.99
CA TYR A 153 -12.02 5.03 -13.23
C TYR A 153 -11.96 6.01 -12.06
N LEU A 154 -10.76 6.23 -11.53
CA LEU A 154 -10.53 7.29 -10.55
C LEU A 154 -10.65 8.64 -11.26
N LEU A 155 -11.87 9.17 -11.32
CA LEU A 155 -12.16 10.43 -12.02
C LEU A 155 -11.67 11.66 -11.26
N VAL A 156 -11.53 11.56 -9.94
CA VAL A 156 -11.07 12.65 -9.07
C VAL A 156 -10.01 12.13 -8.12
N ASN A 157 -8.82 12.73 -8.12
CA ASN A 157 -7.75 12.42 -7.20
C ASN A 157 -7.27 13.71 -6.53
N GLY A 158 -7.34 13.78 -5.18
CA GLY A 158 -6.93 14.96 -4.43
C GLY A 158 -7.65 16.25 -4.86
N GLY A 159 -8.92 16.17 -5.22
CA GLY A 159 -9.74 17.32 -5.67
C GLY A 159 -9.48 17.76 -7.11
N LYS A 160 -8.64 17.05 -7.88
CA LYS A 160 -8.40 17.32 -9.31
C LYS A 160 -9.10 16.28 -10.17
N VAL A 161 -9.80 16.74 -11.20
CA VAL A 161 -10.40 15.85 -12.21
C VAL A 161 -9.29 15.28 -13.08
N MET A 162 -9.27 13.96 -13.24
CA MET A 162 -8.34 13.23 -14.09
C MET A 162 -8.93 13.16 -15.51
N GLU A 163 -8.60 14.14 -16.35
CA GLU A 163 -9.17 14.25 -17.71
C GLU A 163 -8.88 13.02 -18.59
N ASP A 164 -7.71 12.40 -18.41
CA ASP A 164 -7.35 11.17 -19.12
C ASP A 164 -8.25 9.99 -18.71
N ALA A 165 -8.58 9.88 -17.43
CA ALA A 165 -9.51 8.87 -16.93
C ALA A 165 -10.93 9.13 -17.44
N LEU A 166 -11.34 10.38 -17.51
CA LEU A 166 -12.63 10.80 -18.04
C LEU A 166 -12.78 10.46 -19.53
N LYS A 167 -11.73 10.69 -20.34
CA LYS A 167 -11.70 10.34 -21.77
C LYS A 167 -11.77 8.81 -21.96
N ARG A 168 -11.05 8.03 -21.16
CA ARG A 168 -11.02 6.56 -21.25
C ARG A 168 -12.33 5.91 -20.79
N SER A 169 -13.07 6.53 -19.88
CA SER A 169 -14.37 6.02 -19.40
C SER A 169 -15.46 6.03 -20.50
N GLY A 170 -15.18 6.58 -21.68
CA GLY A 170 -16.16 6.72 -22.77
C GLY A 170 -17.32 7.66 -22.45
N LYS A 171 -17.38 8.20 -21.24
CA LYS A 171 -18.37 9.12 -20.76
C LYS A 171 -17.78 10.52 -20.75
N GLY A 172 -17.70 11.14 -21.91
CA GLY A 172 -17.22 12.52 -22.07
C GLY A 172 -18.07 13.56 -21.32
N LYS A 173 -19.13 13.12 -20.61
CA LYS A 173 -19.95 13.88 -19.67
C LYS A 173 -19.75 13.31 -18.27
N ARG A 174 -19.79 14.17 -17.26
CA ARG A 174 -19.78 13.79 -15.83
C ARG A 174 -20.80 12.67 -15.59
N PRO A 175 -20.46 11.63 -14.79
CA PRO A 175 -21.42 10.59 -14.45
C PRO A 175 -22.71 11.22 -13.91
N GLU A 176 -23.85 10.78 -14.38
CA GLU A 176 -25.14 11.16 -13.80
C GLU A 176 -25.11 10.74 -12.31
N GLY A 177 -25.38 11.68 -11.42
CA GLY A 177 -25.30 11.48 -9.97
C GLY A 177 -23.99 11.93 -9.31
N TYR A 178 -22.98 12.41 -10.06
CA TYR A 178 -21.81 13.03 -9.47
C TYR A 178 -22.19 14.42 -8.90
N VAL A 179 -22.37 14.45 -7.58
CA VAL A 179 -22.46 15.71 -6.84
C VAL A 179 -21.05 16.20 -6.61
N GLN A 180 -20.69 17.32 -7.25
CA GLN A 180 -19.39 17.96 -6.99
C GLN A 180 -19.40 18.40 -5.52
N PRO A 181 -18.46 17.89 -4.69
CA PRO A 181 -18.39 18.31 -3.30
C PRO A 181 -18.24 19.83 -3.25
N PRO A 182 -18.86 20.52 -2.27
CA PRO A 182 -18.77 21.97 -2.11
C PRO A 182 -17.31 22.40 -2.11
N LYS A 183 -17.01 23.57 -2.67
CA LYS A 183 -15.64 24.10 -2.74
C LYS A 183 -14.95 24.16 -1.38
N GLU A 184 -15.72 24.28 -0.31
CA GLU A 184 -15.25 24.27 1.09
C GLU A 184 -14.74 22.90 1.54
N GLU A 185 -15.37 21.79 1.12
CA GLU A 185 -14.88 20.43 1.41
C GLU A 185 -13.61 20.11 0.60
N LEU A 186 -13.53 20.55 -0.63
CA LEU A 186 -12.30 20.44 -1.44
C LEU A 186 -11.13 21.20 -0.83
N ALA A 187 -11.38 22.31 -0.13
CA ALA A 187 -10.36 23.06 0.58
C ALA A 187 -9.86 22.33 1.84
N LYS A 188 -10.73 21.57 2.53
CA LYS A 188 -10.36 20.76 3.71
C LYS A 188 -9.52 19.52 3.33
N LEU A 189 -9.68 18.97 2.13
CA LEU A 189 -8.87 17.86 1.62
C LEU A 189 -7.47 18.27 1.14
N ARG A 190 -7.19 19.59 1.08
CA ARG A 190 -5.88 20.16 0.73
C ARG A 190 -4.96 20.40 1.94
N ARG A 191 -5.45 20.25 3.16
CA ARG A 191 -4.68 20.30 4.40
C ARG A 191 -4.38 18.89 4.90
#